data_dde993c7b66081be2e3f45a5ad5eaf36
#
_entry.id   dde993c7b66081be2e3f45a5ad5eaf36
#
_cell.length_a   1.000
_cell.length_b   1.000
_cell.length_c   1.000
_cell.angle_alpha   90.00
_cell.angle_beta   90.00
_cell.angle_gamma   90.00
#
_symmetry.space_group_name_H-M   'P 1'
#
loop_
_entity.id
_entity.type
_entity.pdbx_description
1 polymer ?
#
loop_
_entity_poly.entity_id
_entity_poly.type
_entity_poly.pdbx_seq_one_letter_code
_entity_poly.pdbx_strand_id
1 'polypeptide(L)'
;SRIKVEPARGSGHAWGTEMKGDVSLLRTRIGASGMDYKGYNIATHEFGHNVEQTITTEMVDYFPLYGVPNTAFTEALAFIFQKRDLTLLGLQEKNPLKEHMMALDNAWACYEIMGVSLVDVNVWKWLYNHPHASAGELKEAVLSIAREIWNRYYADVFGSKDEPILAIYSHMIENPLYLSAYPIGHLIDFQIEQYLSGKDFAAEIMRIYSQGRLIPQLWMQGAVGSPLSAEPTLKAAEQALQVVK
;
A
#
# COMPACT_ATOMS: atom_id res chain seq x y z
N SER A 1 -13.03 16.93 -15.51
CA SER A 1 -12.43 15.89 -14.66
C SER A 1 -10.92 15.92 -14.81
N ARG A 2 -10.18 15.85 -13.71
CA ARG A 2 -8.71 15.77 -13.69
C ARG A 2 -8.20 14.34 -13.85
N ILE A 3 -9.09 13.36 -13.86
CA ILE A 3 -8.75 11.94 -14.01
C ILE A 3 -9.58 11.39 -15.17
N LYS A 4 -8.90 10.70 -16.10
CA LYS A 4 -9.49 10.02 -17.25
C LYS A 4 -9.28 8.51 -17.10
N VAL A 5 -10.35 7.75 -17.28
CA VAL A 5 -10.30 6.27 -17.25
C VAL A 5 -10.00 5.74 -18.65
N GLU A 6 -9.04 4.83 -18.73
CA GLU A 6 -8.68 4.13 -19.98
C GLU A 6 -8.69 2.61 -19.77
N PRO A 7 -9.23 1.83 -20.72
CA PRO A 7 -9.12 0.37 -20.69
C PRO A 7 -7.66 -0.08 -20.75
N ALA A 8 -7.26 -0.98 -19.87
CA ALA A 8 -5.92 -1.55 -19.85
C ALA A 8 -5.88 -2.98 -20.39
N ARG A 9 -4.77 -3.33 -21.03
CA ARG A 9 -4.41 -4.71 -21.35
C ARG A 9 -3.49 -5.22 -20.27
N GLY A 10 -3.99 -5.91 -19.27
CA GLY A 10 -3.17 -6.41 -18.14
C GLY A 10 -3.64 -5.91 -16.80
N SER A 11 -2.71 -5.63 -15.85
CA SER A 11 -3.00 -5.08 -14.53
C SER A 11 -3.44 -3.62 -14.59
N GLY A 12 -4.19 -3.17 -13.57
CA GLY A 12 -4.50 -1.77 -13.33
C GLY A 12 -3.23 -0.95 -13.04
N HIS A 13 -3.23 0.32 -13.43
CA HIS A 13 -2.15 1.26 -13.14
C HIS A 13 -2.68 2.69 -13.11
N ALA A 14 -2.12 3.49 -12.21
CA ALA A 14 -2.33 4.92 -12.14
C ALA A 14 -1.13 5.66 -12.75
N TRP A 15 -1.39 6.60 -13.63
CA TRP A 15 -0.40 7.55 -14.09
C TRP A 15 -0.77 8.96 -13.64
N GLY A 16 0.10 9.57 -12.85
CA GLY A 16 -0.02 10.96 -12.45
C GLY A 16 0.28 11.94 -13.57
N THR A 17 0.28 13.18 -13.20
CA THR A 17 0.66 14.29 -14.08
C THR A 17 2.01 14.87 -13.64
N GLU A 18 2.74 15.44 -14.57
CA GLU A 18 4.00 16.12 -14.29
C GLU A 18 3.82 17.62 -14.10
N MET A 19 2.72 18.19 -14.64
CA MET A 19 2.43 19.62 -14.60
C MET A 19 1.02 19.91 -14.10
N LYS A 20 0.86 21.09 -13.49
CA LYS A 20 -0.47 21.59 -13.11
C LYS A 20 -1.34 21.73 -14.36
N GLY A 21 -2.58 21.35 -14.23
CA GLY A 21 -3.56 21.43 -15.30
C GLY A 21 -3.68 20.18 -16.17
N ASP A 22 -2.72 19.26 -16.11
CA ASP A 22 -2.76 18.01 -16.85
C ASP A 22 -3.82 17.04 -16.30
N VAL A 23 -4.07 15.97 -17.05
CA VAL A 23 -5.04 14.94 -16.70
C VAL A 23 -4.33 13.65 -16.33
N SER A 24 -4.56 13.16 -15.13
CA SER A 24 -4.11 11.85 -14.66
C SER A 24 -4.85 10.72 -15.40
N LEU A 25 -4.18 9.59 -15.59
CA LEU A 25 -4.76 8.43 -16.28
C LEU A 25 -4.93 7.27 -15.30
N LEU A 26 -6.17 6.82 -15.18
CA LEU A 26 -6.53 5.58 -14.51
C LEU A 26 -6.70 4.49 -15.56
N ARG A 27 -5.77 3.55 -15.63
CA ARG A 27 -5.92 2.36 -16.46
C ARG A 27 -6.40 1.19 -15.64
N THR A 28 -7.46 0.55 -16.11
CA THR A 28 -8.04 -0.60 -15.42
C THR A 28 -8.52 -1.65 -16.41
N ARG A 29 -8.61 -2.90 -15.97
CA ARG A 29 -9.04 -4.01 -16.79
C ARG A 29 -10.57 -4.02 -16.89
N ILE A 30 -11.09 -3.83 -18.12
CA ILE A 30 -12.52 -3.94 -18.41
C ILE A 30 -12.68 -5.05 -19.43
N GLY A 31 -13.33 -6.14 -19.05
CA GLY A 31 -13.64 -7.26 -19.92
C GLY A 31 -14.83 -6.96 -20.87
N ALA A 32 -15.11 -7.87 -21.80
CA ALA A 32 -16.24 -7.74 -22.73
C ALA A 32 -17.60 -7.71 -22.00
N SER A 33 -17.71 -8.36 -20.84
CA SER A 33 -18.91 -8.35 -19.96
C SER A 33 -18.92 -7.26 -18.90
N GLY A 34 -17.97 -6.32 -18.95
CA GLY A 34 -17.77 -5.31 -17.94
C GLY A 34 -16.66 -5.63 -16.96
N MET A 35 -16.70 -5.02 -15.78
CA MET A 35 -15.73 -5.18 -14.71
C MET A 35 -16.33 -6.05 -13.59
N ASP A 36 -15.60 -7.04 -13.12
CA ASP A 36 -15.97 -7.79 -11.91
C ASP A 36 -15.60 -7.00 -10.64
N TYR A 37 -16.05 -7.49 -9.48
CA TYR A 37 -15.80 -6.81 -8.21
C TYR A 37 -14.30 -6.69 -7.91
N LYS A 38 -13.51 -7.71 -8.20
CA LYS A 38 -12.06 -7.68 -7.97
C LYS A 38 -11.39 -6.59 -8.83
N GLY A 39 -11.78 -6.49 -10.10
CA GLY A 39 -11.28 -5.44 -10.99
C GLY A 39 -11.69 -4.05 -10.52
N TYR A 40 -12.92 -3.90 -10.00
CA TYR A 40 -13.40 -2.65 -9.42
C TYR A 40 -12.63 -2.26 -8.15
N ASN A 41 -12.40 -3.21 -7.24
CA ASN A 41 -11.64 -2.97 -6.01
C ASN A 41 -10.19 -2.54 -6.31
N ILE A 42 -9.54 -3.18 -7.32
CA ILE A 42 -8.22 -2.73 -7.82
C ILE A 42 -8.31 -1.34 -8.45
N ALA A 43 -9.37 -1.06 -9.22
CA ALA A 43 -9.54 0.26 -9.83
C ALA A 43 -9.71 1.37 -8.79
N THR A 44 -10.35 1.10 -7.65
CA THR A 44 -10.46 2.06 -6.54
C THR A 44 -9.12 2.29 -5.85
N HIS A 45 -8.27 1.28 -5.75
CA HIS A 45 -6.88 1.43 -5.31
C HIS A 45 -6.09 2.37 -6.24
N GLU A 46 -6.08 2.07 -7.55
CA GLU A 46 -5.40 2.91 -8.54
C GLU A 46 -5.97 4.34 -8.59
N PHE A 47 -7.27 4.50 -8.36
CA PHE A 47 -7.89 5.81 -8.24
C PHE A 47 -7.34 6.60 -7.04
N GLY A 48 -7.04 5.92 -5.93
CA GLY A 48 -6.37 6.53 -4.77
C GLY A 48 -5.01 7.13 -5.13
N HIS A 49 -4.20 6.41 -5.92
CA HIS A 49 -2.95 6.95 -6.47
C HIS A 49 -3.18 8.20 -7.34
N ASN A 50 -4.16 8.15 -8.25
CA ASN A 50 -4.47 9.32 -9.07
C ASN A 50 -4.92 10.54 -8.25
N VAL A 51 -5.67 10.33 -7.17
CA VAL A 51 -6.08 11.41 -6.25
C VAL A 51 -4.88 12.00 -5.55
N GLU A 52 -3.99 11.16 -5.00
CA GLU A 52 -2.74 11.61 -4.37
C GLU A 52 -1.92 12.47 -5.34
N GLN A 53 -1.61 11.92 -6.51
CA GLN A 53 -0.82 12.59 -7.54
C GLN A 53 -1.44 13.90 -8.00
N THR A 54 -2.77 13.96 -8.13
CA THR A 54 -3.48 15.19 -8.49
C THR A 54 -3.38 16.24 -7.38
N ILE A 55 -3.57 15.85 -6.11
CA ILE A 55 -3.44 16.78 -4.98
C ILE A 55 -2.02 17.35 -4.92
N THR A 56 -1.02 16.49 -4.98
CA THR A 56 0.39 16.91 -4.87
C THR A 56 0.82 17.80 -6.04
N THR A 57 0.36 17.49 -7.26
CA THR A 57 0.67 18.32 -8.45
C THR A 57 -0.03 19.67 -8.40
N GLU A 58 -1.30 19.72 -8.02
CA GLU A 58 -2.10 20.96 -8.07
C GLU A 58 -1.86 21.88 -6.86
N MET A 59 -1.60 21.30 -5.67
CA MET A 59 -1.61 22.04 -4.41
C MET A 59 -0.22 22.37 -3.86
N VAL A 60 0.84 21.66 -4.30
CA VAL A 60 2.21 21.93 -3.86
C VAL A 60 2.88 22.85 -4.87
N ASP A 61 3.08 24.12 -4.49
CA ASP A 61 3.59 25.14 -5.40
C ASP A 61 5.11 25.04 -5.63
N TYR A 62 5.85 24.48 -4.69
CA TYR A 62 7.30 24.38 -4.78
C TYR A 62 7.72 23.02 -5.38
N PHE A 63 8.14 23.03 -6.63
CA PHE A 63 8.46 21.81 -7.39
C PHE A 63 9.36 20.80 -6.67
N PRO A 64 10.44 21.17 -5.97
CA PRO A 64 11.26 20.22 -5.21
C PRO A 64 10.53 19.49 -4.07
N LEU A 65 9.39 20.02 -3.61
CA LEU A 65 8.53 19.37 -2.61
C LEU A 65 7.34 18.64 -3.23
N TYR A 66 7.24 18.59 -4.55
CA TYR A 66 6.20 17.85 -5.25
C TYR A 66 6.20 16.35 -4.89
N GLY A 67 5.02 15.81 -4.62
CA GLY A 67 4.83 14.42 -4.25
C GLY A 67 4.73 14.17 -2.73
N VAL A 68 4.89 12.91 -2.34
CA VAL A 68 4.88 12.42 -0.96
C VAL A 68 6.28 11.89 -0.57
N PRO A 69 6.55 11.62 0.72
CA PRO A 69 7.89 11.21 1.18
C PRO A 69 8.51 10.05 0.40
N ASN A 70 7.76 8.98 0.19
CA ASN A 70 8.16 7.81 -0.59
C ASN A 70 6.91 6.99 -0.96
N THR A 71 7.11 5.88 -1.68
CA THR A 71 6.04 5.02 -2.19
C THR A 71 5.08 4.50 -1.11
N ALA A 72 5.51 4.28 0.13
CA ALA A 72 4.60 3.82 1.19
C ALA A 72 3.47 4.82 1.48
N PHE A 73 3.71 6.11 1.29
CA PHE A 73 2.71 7.16 1.51
C PHE A 73 1.69 7.26 0.38
N THR A 74 2.07 6.95 -0.86
CA THR A 74 1.10 6.84 -1.96
C THR A 74 0.29 5.54 -1.86
N GLU A 75 0.92 4.42 -1.47
CA GLU A 75 0.20 3.17 -1.17
C GLU A 75 -0.82 3.36 -0.05
N ALA A 76 -0.50 4.12 0.99
CA ALA A 76 -1.42 4.40 2.08
C ALA A 76 -2.72 5.06 1.58
N LEU A 77 -2.66 6.06 0.68
CA LEU A 77 -3.88 6.66 0.15
C LEU A 77 -4.65 5.71 -0.77
N ALA A 78 -3.94 4.90 -1.54
CA ALA A 78 -4.56 3.88 -2.36
C ALA A 78 -5.36 2.87 -1.51
N PHE A 79 -4.81 2.40 -0.39
CA PHE A 79 -5.52 1.54 0.58
C PHE A 79 -6.72 2.24 1.22
N ILE A 80 -6.60 3.52 1.59
CA ILE A 80 -7.69 4.34 2.12
C ILE A 80 -8.87 4.39 1.13
N PHE A 81 -8.60 4.57 -0.16
CA PHE A 81 -9.64 4.57 -1.19
C PHE A 81 -10.20 3.17 -1.44
N GLN A 82 -9.35 2.15 -1.50
CA GLN A 82 -9.74 0.76 -1.71
C GLN A 82 -10.74 0.26 -0.66
N LYS A 83 -10.55 0.63 0.60
CA LYS A 83 -11.48 0.31 1.70
C LYS A 83 -12.84 1.00 1.58
N ARG A 84 -12.99 1.99 0.71
CA ARG A 84 -14.22 2.74 0.46
C ARG A 84 -14.96 2.29 -0.80
N ASP A 85 -14.56 1.21 -1.41
CA ASP A 85 -15.11 0.71 -2.68
C ASP A 85 -16.63 0.54 -2.65
N LEU A 86 -17.18 -0.12 -1.63
CA LEU A 86 -18.63 -0.27 -1.44
C LEU A 86 -19.32 1.08 -1.21
N THR A 87 -18.72 1.98 -0.45
CA THR A 87 -19.26 3.32 -0.22
C THR A 87 -19.33 4.13 -1.52
N LEU A 88 -18.31 4.02 -2.38
CA LEU A 88 -18.27 4.66 -3.70
C LEU A 88 -19.32 4.09 -4.66
N LEU A 89 -19.74 2.84 -4.47
CA LEU A 89 -20.88 2.24 -5.19
C LEU A 89 -22.25 2.64 -4.61
N GLY A 90 -22.28 3.42 -3.55
CA GLY A 90 -23.53 3.76 -2.84
C GLY A 90 -24.09 2.63 -1.98
N LEU A 91 -23.29 1.57 -1.76
CA LEU A 91 -23.65 0.45 -0.90
C LEU A 91 -23.15 0.75 0.52
N GLN A 92 -24.07 0.77 1.47
CA GLN A 92 -23.72 0.92 2.88
C GLN A 92 -24.00 -0.38 3.63
N GLU A 93 -22.96 -0.97 4.16
CA GLU A 93 -23.07 -2.11 5.05
C GLU A 93 -23.24 -1.63 6.50
N LYS A 94 -24.33 -2.04 7.15
CA LYS A 94 -24.54 -1.83 8.58
C LYS A 94 -24.02 -3.04 9.35
N ASN A 95 -22.70 -3.16 9.46
CA ASN A 95 -22.07 -4.18 10.26
C ASN A 95 -21.49 -3.53 11.53
N PRO A 96 -21.98 -3.85 12.75
CA PRO A 96 -21.47 -3.28 13.99
C PRO A 96 -20.02 -3.71 14.27
N LEU A 97 -19.54 -4.78 13.63
CA LEU A 97 -18.16 -5.28 13.78
C LEU A 97 -17.22 -4.74 12.70
N LYS A 98 -17.69 -3.88 11.80
CA LYS A 98 -16.92 -3.41 10.64
C LYS A 98 -15.54 -2.87 11.03
N GLU A 99 -15.47 -1.98 12.02
CA GLU A 99 -14.20 -1.38 12.45
C GLU A 99 -13.24 -2.43 13.02
N HIS A 100 -13.75 -3.40 13.79
CA HIS A 100 -12.94 -4.51 14.31
C HIS A 100 -12.43 -5.41 13.19
N MET A 101 -13.30 -5.76 12.23
CA MET A 101 -12.90 -6.56 11.07
C MET A 101 -11.84 -5.82 10.22
N MET A 102 -12.01 -4.52 10.00
CA MET A 102 -11.01 -3.71 9.29
C MET A 102 -9.67 -3.65 10.01
N ALA A 103 -9.66 -3.58 11.34
CA ALA A 103 -8.43 -3.62 12.12
C ALA A 103 -7.70 -4.97 12.00
N LEU A 104 -8.44 -6.08 12.04
CA LEU A 104 -7.88 -7.42 11.83
C LEU A 104 -7.37 -7.61 10.41
N ASP A 105 -8.13 -7.17 9.42
CA ASP A 105 -7.76 -7.25 8.01
C ASP A 105 -6.48 -6.45 7.72
N ASN A 106 -6.38 -5.21 8.25
CA ASN A 106 -5.17 -4.39 8.11
C ASN A 106 -3.95 -5.03 8.79
N ALA A 107 -4.11 -5.56 9.99
CA ALA A 107 -3.04 -6.26 10.69
C ALA A 107 -2.59 -7.52 9.94
N TRP A 108 -3.55 -8.27 9.38
CA TRP A 108 -3.27 -9.44 8.56
C TRP A 108 -2.56 -9.08 7.27
N ALA A 109 -3.06 -8.07 6.52
CA ALA A 109 -2.45 -7.61 5.28
C ALA A 109 -0.99 -7.15 5.49
N CYS A 110 -0.75 -6.41 6.58
CA CYS A 110 0.61 -6.02 6.96
C CYS A 110 1.51 -7.24 7.24
N TYR A 111 1.02 -8.22 8.01
CA TYR A 111 1.74 -9.45 8.33
C TYR A 111 2.02 -10.30 7.09
N GLU A 112 1.00 -10.48 6.24
CA GLU A 112 1.11 -11.28 5.01
C GLU A 112 2.18 -10.71 4.06
N ILE A 113 2.14 -9.41 3.78
CA ILE A 113 3.06 -8.77 2.83
C ILE A 113 4.46 -8.49 3.41
N MET A 114 4.59 -8.49 4.75
CA MET A 114 5.88 -8.27 5.41
C MET A 114 6.93 -9.30 4.98
N GLY A 115 6.54 -10.55 4.78
CA GLY A 115 7.47 -11.62 4.40
C GLY A 115 8.15 -11.36 3.07
N VAL A 116 7.40 -10.96 2.05
CA VAL A 116 7.98 -10.64 0.73
C VAL A 116 8.84 -9.37 0.79
N SER A 117 8.48 -8.40 1.64
CA SER A 117 9.30 -7.22 1.92
C SER A 117 10.66 -7.59 2.54
N LEU A 118 10.67 -8.51 3.50
CA LEU A 118 11.91 -9.01 4.11
C LEU A 118 12.76 -9.79 3.11
N VAL A 119 12.15 -10.56 2.21
CA VAL A 119 12.89 -11.23 1.12
C VAL A 119 13.55 -10.20 0.22
N ASP A 120 12.82 -9.19 -0.25
CA ASP A 120 13.34 -8.10 -1.08
C ASP A 120 14.57 -7.44 -0.44
N VAL A 121 14.46 -6.98 0.80
CA VAL A 121 15.58 -6.35 1.53
C VAL A 121 16.80 -7.29 1.65
N ASN A 122 16.59 -8.58 1.95
CA ASN A 122 17.70 -9.52 2.11
C ASN A 122 18.31 -9.93 0.78
N VAL A 123 17.53 -10.02 -0.30
CA VAL A 123 18.04 -10.24 -1.67
C VAL A 123 18.97 -9.10 -2.08
N TRP A 124 18.59 -7.85 -1.83
CA TRP A 124 19.44 -6.71 -2.17
C TRP A 124 20.69 -6.62 -1.29
N LYS A 125 20.62 -6.96 0.01
CA LYS A 125 21.81 -7.12 0.85
C LYS A 125 22.74 -8.20 0.32
N TRP A 126 22.18 -9.32 -0.15
CA TRP A 126 22.97 -10.39 -0.76
C TRP A 126 23.64 -9.93 -2.06
N LEU A 127 22.92 -9.23 -2.95
CA LEU A 127 23.44 -8.68 -4.20
C LEU A 127 24.61 -7.70 -3.97
N TYR A 128 24.52 -6.82 -2.99
CA TYR A 128 25.61 -5.91 -2.65
C TYR A 128 26.89 -6.65 -2.21
N ASN A 129 26.75 -7.82 -1.60
CA ASN A 129 27.88 -8.66 -1.20
C ASN A 129 28.36 -9.59 -2.32
N HIS A 130 27.59 -9.74 -3.41
CA HIS A 130 27.89 -10.62 -4.54
C HIS A 130 27.71 -9.89 -5.88
N PRO A 131 28.52 -8.83 -6.15
CA PRO A 131 28.29 -7.93 -7.30
C PRO A 131 28.54 -8.61 -8.67
N HIS A 132 29.13 -9.80 -8.68
CA HIS A 132 29.43 -10.58 -9.89
C HIS A 132 28.60 -11.86 -9.98
N ALA A 133 27.57 -11.99 -9.17
CA ALA A 133 26.71 -13.17 -9.17
C ALA A 133 26.02 -13.37 -10.52
N SER A 134 25.98 -14.60 -10.97
CA SER A 134 25.18 -15.01 -12.12
C SER A 134 23.70 -15.03 -11.79
N ALA A 135 22.83 -15.01 -12.81
CA ALA A 135 21.37 -15.14 -12.63
C ALA A 135 20.99 -16.46 -11.92
N GLY A 136 21.76 -17.54 -12.13
CA GLY A 136 21.56 -18.82 -11.44
C GLY A 136 21.82 -18.71 -9.93
N GLU A 137 22.93 -18.11 -9.54
CA GLU A 137 23.27 -17.88 -8.13
C GLU A 137 22.27 -16.96 -7.45
N LEU A 138 21.80 -15.90 -8.13
CA LEU A 138 20.76 -15.02 -7.62
C LEU A 138 19.45 -15.80 -7.39
N LYS A 139 19.03 -16.64 -8.33
CA LYS A 139 17.82 -17.47 -8.16
C LYS A 139 17.91 -18.36 -6.92
N GLU A 140 19.02 -19.05 -6.73
CA GLU A 140 19.21 -19.92 -5.55
C GLU A 140 19.23 -19.11 -4.25
N ALA A 141 19.87 -17.93 -4.26
CA ALA A 141 19.85 -17.02 -3.10
C ALA A 141 18.44 -16.55 -2.76
N VAL A 142 17.65 -16.12 -3.75
CA VAL A 142 16.25 -15.70 -3.55
C VAL A 142 15.42 -16.82 -2.93
N LEU A 143 15.52 -18.05 -3.45
CA LEU A 143 14.80 -19.20 -2.93
C LEU A 143 15.24 -19.57 -1.50
N SER A 144 16.54 -19.50 -1.21
CA SER A 144 17.08 -19.74 0.14
C SER A 144 16.58 -18.71 1.15
N ILE A 145 16.68 -17.43 0.80
CA ILE A 145 16.21 -16.31 1.64
C ILE A 145 14.69 -16.42 1.88
N ALA A 146 13.92 -16.75 0.84
CA ALA A 146 12.47 -16.91 0.98
C ALA A 146 12.10 -18.02 1.99
N ARG A 147 12.79 -19.18 1.93
CA ARG A 147 12.58 -20.28 2.89
C ARG A 147 13.00 -19.90 4.31
N GLU A 148 14.11 -19.19 4.47
CA GLU A 148 14.57 -18.71 5.78
C GLU A 148 13.53 -17.76 6.42
N ILE A 149 13.04 -16.78 5.66
CA ILE A 149 12.00 -15.83 6.13
C ILE A 149 10.71 -16.57 6.44
N TRP A 150 10.29 -17.52 5.57
CA TRP A 150 9.12 -18.35 5.82
C TRP A 150 9.25 -19.13 7.13
N ASN A 151 10.34 -19.85 7.32
CA ASN A 151 10.58 -20.67 8.50
C ASN A 151 10.58 -19.86 9.79
N ARG A 152 11.07 -18.62 9.71
CA ARG A 152 11.15 -17.74 10.88
C ARG A 152 9.81 -17.13 11.30
N TYR A 153 8.96 -16.78 10.34
CA TYR A 153 7.79 -15.95 10.63
C TYR A 153 6.45 -16.61 10.31
N TYR A 154 6.43 -17.62 9.44
CA TYR A 154 5.19 -18.20 8.93
C TYR A 154 5.02 -19.69 9.22
N ALA A 155 6.11 -20.44 9.35
CA ALA A 155 6.04 -21.90 9.47
C ALA A 155 5.19 -22.39 10.63
N ASP A 156 5.31 -21.77 11.80
CA ASP A 156 4.53 -22.16 12.98
C ASP A 156 3.06 -21.77 12.87
N VAL A 157 2.75 -20.69 12.13
CA VAL A 157 1.37 -20.22 11.92
C VAL A 157 0.64 -21.10 10.91
N PHE A 158 1.33 -21.49 9.82
CA PHE A 158 0.73 -22.27 8.73
C PHE A 158 0.97 -23.77 8.82
N GLY A 159 1.79 -24.22 9.76
CA GLY A 159 2.10 -25.65 9.95
C GLY A 159 2.93 -26.26 8.82
N SER A 160 3.65 -25.47 8.03
CA SER A 160 4.51 -25.92 6.92
C SER A 160 5.87 -25.28 7.00
N LYS A 161 6.92 -25.98 6.53
CA LYS A 161 8.30 -25.51 6.51
C LYS A 161 8.86 -25.47 5.08
N ASP A 162 9.92 -24.69 4.93
CA ASP A 162 10.71 -24.59 3.70
C ASP A 162 9.92 -24.16 2.45
N GLU A 163 8.84 -23.38 2.63
CA GLU A 163 8.02 -22.88 1.54
C GLU A 163 8.71 -21.71 0.81
N PRO A 164 8.88 -21.79 -0.50
CA PRO A 164 9.52 -20.72 -1.27
C PRO A 164 8.53 -19.64 -1.74
N ILE A 165 7.27 -19.68 -1.32
CA ILE A 165 6.21 -18.85 -1.88
C ILE A 165 6.48 -17.35 -1.77
N LEU A 166 7.26 -16.92 -0.79
CA LEU A 166 7.65 -15.52 -0.63
C LEU A 166 8.56 -14.99 -1.77
N ALA A 167 9.06 -15.89 -2.63
CA ALA A 167 9.85 -15.54 -3.82
C ALA A 167 8.99 -15.21 -5.05
N ILE A 168 7.66 -15.15 -4.92
CA ILE A 168 6.75 -15.02 -6.06
C ILE A 168 6.76 -13.64 -6.72
N TYR A 169 7.14 -12.58 -6.00
CA TYR A 169 7.06 -11.20 -6.49
C TYR A 169 8.27 -10.81 -7.33
N SER A 170 8.05 -10.49 -8.60
CA SER A 170 9.09 -9.99 -9.51
C SER A 170 9.62 -8.60 -9.12
N HIS A 171 8.85 -7.83 -8.38
CA HIS A 171 9.20 -6.48 -7.93
C HIS A 171 10.57 -6.40 -7.25
N MET A 172 10.99 -7.45 -6.52
CA MET A 172 12.30 -7.47 -5.88
C MET A 172 13.47 -7.35 -6.85
N ILE A 173 13.25 -7.64 -8.14
CA ILE A 173 14.26 -7.52 -9.20
C ILE A 173 14.00 -6.28 -10.06
N GLU A 174 12.74 -6.05 -10.45
CA GLU A 174 12.34 -4.97 -11.36
C GLU A 174 12.33 -3.60 -10.68
N ASN A 175 11.91 -3.57 -9.40
CA ASN A 175 11.76 -2.36 -8.59
C ASN A 175 12.41 -2.57 -7.21
N PRO A 176 13.73 -2.40 -7.09
CA PRO A 176 14.47 -2.68 -5.87
C PRO A 176 13.89 -2.02 -4.63
N LEU A 177 13.71 -2.80 -3.57
CA LEU A 177 13.22 -2.35 -2.26
C LEU A 177 11.78 -1.77 -2.27
N TYR A 178 11.05 -1.98 -3.37
CA TYR A 178 9.66 -1.50 -3.52
C TYR A 178 8.70 -2.19 -2.56
N LEU A 179 8.87 -3.50 -2.35
CA LEU A 179 7.93 -4.32 -1.57
C LEU A 179 7.79 -3.87 -0.12
N SER A 180 8.77 -3.16 0.42
CA SER A 180 8.68 -2.54 1.75
C SER A 180 7.64 -1.42 1.84
N ALA A 181 7.23 -0.84 0.71
CA ALA A 181 6.21 0.20 0.67
C ALA A 181 4.82 -0.32 1.10
N TYR A 182 4.50 -1.57 0.83
CA TYR A 182 3.19 -2.14 1.15
C TYR A 182 2.95 -2.29 2.67
N PRO A 183 3.78 -3.01 3.45
CA PRO A 183 3.52 -3.13 4.88
C PRO A 183 3.63 -1.78 5.61
N ILE A 184 4.54 -0.90 5.19
CA ILE A 184 4.65 0.45 5.74
C ILE A 184 3.41 1.28 5.36
N GLY A 185 2.92 1.15 4.12
CA GLY A 185 1.69 1.79 3.65
C GLY A 185 0.47 1.39 4.48
N HIS A 186 0.33 0.11 4.85
CA HIS A 186 -0.73 -0.35 5.74
C HIS A 186 -0.66 0.26 7.14
N LEU A 187 0.54 0.48 7.69
CA LEU A 187 0.71 1.16 8.97
C LEU A 187 0.33 2.65 8.89
N ILE A 188 0.73 3.33 7.81
CA ILE A 188 0.40 4.75 7.56
C ILE A 188 -1.11 4.90 7.34
N ASP A 189 -1.69 4.07 6.47
CA ASP A 189 -3.12 4.02 6.19
C ASP A 189 -3.92 3.89 7.50
N PHE A 190 -3.57 2.94 8.35
CA PHE A 190 -4.27 2.71 9.61
C PHE A 190 -4.23 3.94 10.54
N GLN A 191 -3.06 4.59 10.68
CA GLN A 191 -2.94 5.80 11.50
C GLN A 191 -3.75 6.98 10.93
N ILE A 192 -3.77 7.13 9.59
CA ILE A 192 -4.58 8.16 8.93
C ILE A 192 -6.07 7.86 9.11
N GLU A 193 -6.53 6.61 8.93
CA GLU A 193 -7.93 6.22 9.13
C GLU A 193 -8.41 6.49 10.56
N GLN A 194 -7.61 6.16 11.57
CA GLN A 194 -7.93 6.50 12.95
C GLN A 194 -8.06 8.01 13.15
N TYR A 195 -7.15 8.78 12.56
CA TYR A 195 -7.18 10.24 12.64
C TYR A 195 -8.41 10.83 11.94
N LEU A 196 -8.85 10.25 10.81
CA LEU A 196 -10.00 10.73 10.02
C LEU A 196 -11.36 10.48 10.69
N SER A 197 -11.41 9.65 11.73
CA SER A 197 -12.66 9.34 12.43
C SER A 197 -13.36 10.62 12.92
N GLY A 198 -14.61 10.83 12.48
CA GLY A 198 -15.42 11.99 12.82
C GLY A 198 -15.01 13.31 12.15
N LYS A 199 -14.11 13.29 11.16
CA LYS A 199 -13.64 14.48 10.44
C LYS A 199 -14.17 14.51 9.00
N ASP A 200 -14.07 15.69 8.37
CA ASP A 200 -14.34 15.83 6.94
C ASP A 200 -13.22 15.15 6.14
N PHE A 201 -13.57 14.04 5.51
CA PHE A 201 -12.62 13.20 4.76
C PHE A 201 -11.90 13.99 3.66
N ALA A 202 -12.67 14.74 2.83
CA ALA A 202 -12.08 15.42 1.67
C ALA A 202 -11.14 16.55 2.11
N ALA A 203 -11.56 17.37 3.08
CA ALA A 203 -10.76 18.46 3.60
C ALA A 203 -9.46 17.96 4.25
N GLU A 204 -9.53 16.88 5.05
CA GLU A 204 -8.36 16.33 5.73
C GLU A 204 -7.41 15.62 4.75
N ILE A 205 -7.89 14.85 3.79
CA ILE A 205 -7.04 14.23 2.75
C ILE A 205 -6.32 15.32 1.94
N MET A 206 -7.01 16.37 1.54
CA MET A 206 -6.35 17.49 0.86
C MET A 206 -5.29 18.15 1.72
N ARG A 207 -5.57 18.42 3.00
CA ARG A 207 -4.60 18.99 3.95
C ARG A 207 -3.38 18.08 4.13
N ILE A 208 -3.60 16.79 4.35
CA ILE A 208 -2.54 15.80 4.60
C ILE A 208 -1.63 15.67 3.38
N TYR A 209 -2.18 15.48 2.19
CA TYR A 209 -1.40 15.21 0.98
C TYR A 209 -0.85 16.47 0.29
N SER A 210 -1.31 17.67 0.67
CA SER A 210 -0.71 18.93 0.22
C SER A 210 0.54 19.37 1.01
N GLN A 211 1.00 18.58 1.98
CA GLN A 211 2.24 18.86 2.72
C GLN A 211 3.50 18.79 1.87
N GLY A 212 3.43 18.07 0.75
CA GLY A 212 4.57 17.84 -0.13
C GLY A 212 5.55 16.79 0.39
N ARG A 213 6.67 16.64 -0.30
CA ARG A 213 7.70 15.61 -0.07
C ARG A 213 8.61 15.97 1.12
N LEU A 214 8.04 16.00 2.29
CA LEU A 214 8.79 16.14 3.55
C LEU A 214 9.45 14.81 3.92
N ILE A 215 10.38 14.84 4.89
CA ILE A 215 10.86 13.58 5.49
C ILE A 215 9.71 12.88 6.23
N PRO A 216 9.66 11.54 6.25
CA PRO A 216 8.53 10.76 6.79
C PRO A 216 8.07 11.19 8.17
N GLN A 217 8.99 11.46 9.08
CA GLN A 217 8.68 11.84 10.47
C GLN A 217 7.93 13.16 10.57
N LEU A 218 8.39 14.18 9.81
CA LEU A 218 7.72 15.49 9.77
C LEU A 218 6.37 15.40 9.07
N TRP A 219 6.30 14.61 7.99
CA TRP A 219 5.05 14.40 7.27
C TRP A 219 3.99 13.76 8.16
N MET A 220 4.31 12.68 8.88
CA MET A 220 3.39 12.02 9.82
C MET A 220 3.00 12.93 10.97
N GLN A 221 3.95 13.70 11.52
CA GLN A 221 3.65 14.66 12.56
C GLN A 221 2.65 15.73 12.08
N GLY A 222 2.80 16.24 10.87
CA GLY A 222 1.86 17.18 10.25
C GLY A 222 0.54 16.54 9.84
N ALA A 223 0.55 15.27 9.42
CA ALA A 223 -0.63 14.54 8.98
C ALA A 223 -1.56 14.19 10.15
N VAL A 224 -1.04 13.48 11.15
CA VAL A 224 -1.83 12.85 12.22
C VAL A 224 -1.38 13.23 13.63
N GLY A 225 -0.35 14.08 13.77
CA GLY A 225 0.17 14.54 15.06
C GLY A 225 1.04 13.53 15.83
N SER A 226 1.44 12.43 15.18
CA SER A 226 2.26 11.37 15.79
C SER A 226 3.23 10.76 14.79
N PRO A 227 4.35 10.17 15.25
CA PRO A 227 5.25 9.44 14.37
C PRO A 227 4.61 8.17 13.81
N LEU A 228 5.19 7.63 12.74
CA LEU A 228 4.82 6.31 12.22
C LEU A 228 5.12 5.22 13.26
N SER A 229 4.14 4.36 13.53
CA SER A 229 4.23 3.28 14.50
C SER A 229 3.34 2.09 14.11
N ALA A 230 3.76 0.88 14.42
CA ALA A 230 2.94 -0.33 14.32
C ALA A 230 1.98 -0.49 15.52
N GLU A 231 2.24 0.20 16.63
CA GLU A 231 1.50 0.03 17.89
C GLU A 231 -0.01 0.29 17.75
N PRO A 232 -0.49 1.33 17.05
CA PRO A 232 -1.92 1.55 16.84
C PRO A 232 -2.62 0.38 16.17
N THR A 233 -2.01 -0.19 15.13
CA THR A 233 -2.56 -1.37 14.40
C THR A 233 -2.60 -2.60 15.30
N LEU A 234 -1.52 -2.89 16.02
CA LEU A 234 -1.45 -4.04 16.93
C LEU A 234 -2.48 -3.93 18.05
N LYS A 235 -2.57 -2.78 18.69
CA LYS A 235 -3.54 -2.53 19.76
C LYS A 235 -4.98 -2.67 19.29
N ALA A 236 -5.30 -2.16 18.11
CA ALA A 236 -6.63 -2.29 17.54
C ALA A 236 -6.97 -3.74 17.16
N ALA A 237 -6.00 -4.49 16.61
CA ALA A 237 -6.17 -5.91 16.32
C ALA A 237 -6.37 -6.73 17.60
N GLU A 238 -5.60 -6.49 18.67
CA GLU A 238 -5.79 -7.13 19.98
C GLU A 238 -7.18 -6.85 20.55
N GLN A 239 -7.66 -5.62 20.48
CA GLN A 239 -9.02 -5.25 20.90
C GLN A 239 -10.08 -5.96 20.05
N ALA A 240 -9.91 -6.00 18.73
CA ALA A 240 -10.83 -6.65 17.83
C ALA A 240 -10.96 -8.16 18.10
N LEU A 241 -9.85 -8.84 18.42
CA LEU A 241 -9.86 -10.25 18.81
C LEU A 241 -10.66 -10.54 20.11
N GLN A 242 -10.91 -9.53 20.95
CA GLN A 242 -11.76 -9.69 22.14
C GLN A 242 -13.25 -9.60 21.80
N VAL A 243 -13.59 -8.95 20.68
CA VAL A 243 -14.98 -8.66 20.27
C VAL A 243 -15.46 -9.63 19.20
N VAL A 244 -14.59 -9.94 18.22
CA VAL A 244 -14.87 -10.87 17.12
C VAL A 244 -14.48 -12.28 17.58
N LYS A 245 -15.41 -12.98 18.24
CA LYS A 245 -15.26 -14.38 18.68
C LYS A 245 -16.23 -15.28 17.97
#